data_7def71c2b3d8ae4d3f96e0e8d2b4d5ab
#
_entry.id   7def71c2b3d8ae4d3f96e0e8d2b4d5ab
#
_cell.length_a   1.000
_cell.length_b   1.000
_cell.length_c   1.000
_cell.angle_alpha   90.00
_cell.angle_beta   90.00
_cell.angle_gamma   90.00
#
_symmetry.space_group_name_H-M   'P 1'
#
loop_
_entity.id
_entity.type
_entity.pdbx_description
1 polymer ?
#
loop_
_entity_poly.entity_id
_entity_poly.type
_entity_poly.pdbx_seq_one_letter_code
_entity_poly.pdbx_strand_id
1 'polypeptide(L)'
;MKTITSETGEKIKIVVGDITKLEVDAVVNAANKTLLGGGGVDGAIHKAAGIGLLKECRTLGGCNVGQSKMTEAYQLPCKKVIHTVGPVWYGGSDNEHKMLESCYDTAMQLAEEHHLKSIAFSCISTGVFGFPKAEAAQIAKRVICEHIRNGYDGEVIICCFSEDDAQYYL
;
A
#
# COMPACT_ATOMS: atom_id res chain seq x y z
N MET A 1 -3.72 -10.47 -15.52
CA MET A 1 -3.69 -9.17 -14.81
C MET A 1 -4.33 -8.11 -15.68
N LYS A 2 -5.32 -7.42 -15.17
CA LYS A 2 -6.10 -6.43 -15.94
C LYS A 2 -5.74 -5.02 -15.48
N THR A 3 -5.41 -4.14 -16.42
CA THR A 3 -5.13 -2.74 -16.16
C THR A 3 -6.34 -1.90 -16.54
N ILE A 4 -6.80 -1.05 -15.62
CA ILE A 4 -7.88 -0.11 -15.84
C ILE A 4 -7.30 1.28 -15.58
N THR A 5 -7.33 2.17 -16.58
CA THR A 5 -6.77 3.52 -16.45
C THR A 5 -7.81 4.43 -15.79
N SER A 6 -7.40 5.16 -14.76
CA SER A 6 -8.24 6.17 -14.13
C SER A 6 -8.52 7.32 -15.09
N GLU A 7 -9.76 7.79 -15.15
CA GLU A 7 -10.18 8.90 -16.01
C GLU A 7 -9.88 10.28 -15.42
N THR A 8 -9.25 10.33 -14.24
CA THR A 8 -9.07 11.59 -13.50
C THR A 8 -7.94 12.48 -14.02
N GLY A 9 -7.24 12.06 -15.10
CA GLY A 9 -6.10 12.82 -15.64
C GLY A 9 -4.83 12.76 -14.80
N GLU A 10 -4.89 12.18 -13.61
CA GLU A 10 -3.73 11.94 -12.76
C GLU A 10 -3.07 10.63 -13.18
N LYS A 11 -1.75 10.56 -13.01
CA LYS A 11 -0.94 9.41 -13.46
C LYS A 11 -0.98 8.24 -12.50
N ILE A 12 -2.17 7.82 -12.08
CA ILE A 12 -2.35 6.64 -11.23
C ILE A 12 -2.93 5.51 -12.07
N LYS A 13 -2.25 4.39 -12.08
CA LYS A 13 -2.65 3.20 -12.82
C LYS A 13 -3.38 2.25 -11.89
N ILE A 14 -4.58 1.83 -12.26
CA ILE A 14 -5.37 0.87 -11.48
C ILE A 14 -5.22 -0.51 -12.11
N VAL A 15 -4.79 -1.48 -11.30
CA VAL A 15 -4.54 -2.84 -11.76
C VAL A 15 -5.37 -3.81 -10.92
N VAL A 16 -5.99 -4.79 -11.57
CA VAL A 16 -6.65 -5.89 -10.89
C VAL A 16 -5.76 -7.13 -11.02
N GLY A 17 -5.32 -7.67 -9.90
CA GLY A 17 -4.46 -8.85 -9.92
C GLY A 17 -3.75 -9.08 -8.60
N ASP A 18 -2.64 -9.81 -8.68
CA ASP A 18 -1.84 -10.21 -7.53
C ASP A 18 -0.64 -9.28 -7.38
N ILE A 19 -0.63 -8.50 -6.31
CA ILE A 19 0.45 -7.53 -6.04
C ILE A 19 1.82 -8.23 -5.88
N THR A 20 1.83 -9.50 -5.46
CA THR A 20 3.08 -10.25 -5.28
C THR A 20 3.76 -10.61 -6.59
N LYS A 21 3.12 -10.37 -7.72
CA LYS A 21 3.65 -10.64 -9.07
C LYS A 21 4.17 -9.38 -9.77
N LEU A 22 4.04 -8.21 -9.18
CA LEU A 22 4.41 -6.96 -9.82
C LEU A 22 5.92 -6.72 -9.78
N GLU A 23 6.49 -6.36 -10.94
CA GLU A 23 7.90 -6.01 -11.09
C GLU A 23 8.07 -4.51 -10.97
N VAL A 24 7.95 -4.00 -9.76
CA VAL A 24 8.04 -2.57 -9.43
C VAL A 24 9.17 -2.34 -8.43
N ASP A 25 9.53 -1.08 -8.18
CA ASP A 25 10.56 -0.78 -7.18
C ASP A 25 10.08 -1.08 -5.77
N ALA A 26 8.82 -0.78 -5.44
CA ALA A 26 8.26 -1.16 -4.16
C ALA A 26 6.80 -1.56 -4.25
N VAL A 27 6.41 -2.57 -3.46
CA VAL A 27 5.01 -2.84 -3.17
C VAL A 27 4.71 -2.38 -1.75
N VAL A 28 3.50 -1.87 -1.53
CA VAL A 28 3.06 -1.41 -0.21
C VAL A 28 2.17 -2.47 0.41
N ASN A 29 2.64 -3.03 1.51
CA ASN A 29 1.95 -4.05 2.29
C ASN A 29 1.02 -3.39 3.30
N ALA A 30 -0.19 -3.92 3.43
CA ALA A 30 -1.12 -3.56 4.49
C ALA A 30 -0.80 -4.42 5.72
N ALA A 31 0.13 -3.94 6.53
CA ALA A 31 0.68 -4.68 7.67
C ALA A 31 -0.13 -4.41 8.95
N ASN A 32 0.12 -5.23 9.97
CA ASN A 32 -0.31 -4.94 11.34
C ASN A 32 0.84 -4.33 12.13
N LYS A 33 0.57 -3.91 13.37
CA LYS A 33 1.55 -3.22 14.22
C LYS A 33 2.80 -4.05 14.52
N THR A 34 2.69 -5.38 14.51
CA THR A 34 3.84 -6.26 14.81
C THR A 34 4.79 -6.39 13.63
N LEU A 35 4.31 -6.18 12.40
CA LEU A 35 5.01 -6.44 11.14
C LEU A 35 5.39 -7.91 10.93
N LEU A 36 4.81 -8.83 11.69
CA LEU A 36 5.20 -10.25 11.68
C LEU A 36 4.29 -11.13 10.83
N GLY A 37 3.55 -10.52 9.91
CA GLY A 37 2.64 -11.26 9.03
C GLY A 37 1.24 -11.36 9.60
N GLY A 38 0.34 -11.86 8.80
CA GLY A 38 -1.08 -12.01 9.12
C GLY A 38 -1.81 -12.63 7.95
N GLY A 39 -3.10 -12.31 7.81
CA GLY A 39 -3.92 -12.76 6.70
C GLY A 39 -3.94 -11.79 5.53
N GLY A 40 -4.79 -12.06 4.54
CA GLY A 40 -4.98 -11.20 3.38
C GLY A 40 -3.70 -10.95 2.59
N VAL A 41 -3.51 -9.70 2.13
CA VAL A 41 -2.34 -9.32 1.35
C VAL A 41 -1.05 -9.46 2.14
N ASP A 42 -1.07 -9.18 3.44
CA ASP A 42 0.08 -9.33 4.34
C ASP A 42 0.59 -10.78 4.34
N GLY A 43 -0.32 -11.73 4.53
CA GLY A 43 0.02 -13.15 4.46
C GLY A 43 0.56 -13.57 3.09
N ALA A 44 -0.04 -13.07 2.02
CA ALA A 44 0.39 -13.37 0.64
C ALA A 44 1.80 -12.83 0.36
N ILE A 45 2.11 -11.61 0.81
CA ILE A 45 3.43 -11.00 0.64
C ILE A 45 4.48 -11.78 1.43
N HIS A 46 4.22 -12.10 2.69
CA HIS A 46 5.17 -12.89 3.49
C HIS A 46 5.41 -14.27 2.90
N LYS A 47 4.35 -14.93 2.43
CA LYS A 47 4.48 -16.26 1.80
C LYS A 47 5.32 -16.19 0.53
N ALA A 48 5.07 -15.22 -0.34
CA ALA A 48 5.79 -15.08 -1.61
C ALA A 48 7.25 -14.64 -1.40
N ALA A 49 7.51 -13.79 -0.40
CA ALA A 49 8.86 -13.32 -0.09
C ALA A 49 9.74 -14.39 0.54
N GLY A 50 9.15 -15.30 1.29
CA GLY A 50 9.88 -16.31 2.05
C GLY A 50 10.29 -15.82 3.42
N ILE A 51 10.97 -16.69 4.19
CA ILE A 51 11.29 -16.46 5.61
C ILE A 51 12.19 -15.25 5.86
N GLY A 52 12.98 -14.84 4.86
CA GLY A 52 13.89 -13.69 4.99
C GLY A 52 13.16 -12.41 5.34
N LEU A 53 11.97 -12.19 4.77
CA LEU A 53 11.18 -11.00 5.06
C LEU A 53 10.77 -10.96 6.53
N LEU A 54 10.29 -12.07 7.08
CA LEU A 54 9.91 -12.16 8.49
C LEU A 54 11.10 -11.89 9.40
N LYS A 55 12.27 -12.43 9.05
CA LYS A 55 13.51 -12.21 9.84
C LYS A 55 13.89 -10.74 9.87
N GLU A 56 13.81 -10.03 8.75
CA GLU A 56 14.08 -8.60 8.73
C GLU A 56 13.02 -7.82 9.51
N CYS A 57 11.75 -8.14 9.32
CA CYS A 57 10.64 -7.46 10.02
C CYS A 57 10.80 -7.56 11.54
N ARG A 58 11.30 -8.69 12.06
CA ARG A 58 11.55 -8.85 13.50
C ARG A 58 12.54 -7.80 14.04
N THR A 59 13.49 -7.36 13.22
CA THR A 59 14.49 -6.36 13.64
C THR A 59 13.92 -4.96 13.73
N LEU A 60 12.75 -4.70 13.15
CA LEU A 60 12.17 -3.36 13.09
C LEU A 60 11.43 -2.96 14.38
N GLY A 61 11.08 -3.92 15.23
CA GLY A 61 10.41 -3.63 16.50
C GLY A 61 8.97 -3.12 16.34
N GLY A 62 8.28 -3.54 15.29
CA GLY A 62 6.91 -3.10 15.02
C GLY A 62 6.82 -1.75 14.32
N CYS A 63 5.59 -1.27 14.14
CA CYS A 63 5.30 -0.01 13.46
C CYS A 63 3.96 0.53 13.96
N ASN A 64 3.87 1.83 14.19
CA ASN A 64 2.64 2.47 14.66
C ASN A 64 1.64 2.67 13.53
N VAL A 65 0.35 2.72 13.87
CA VAL A 65 -0.72 3.04 12.92
C VAL A 65 -0.42 4.38 12.23
N GLY A 66 -0.58 4.40 10.92
CA GLY A 66 -0.32 5.59 10.11
C GLY A 66 1.14 5.75 9.70
N GLN A 67 2.03 4.92 10.20
CA GLN A 67 3.46 4.95 9.85
C GLN A 67 3.82 3.86 8.86
N SER A 68 4.98 3.99 8.24
CA SER A 68 5.48 3.03 7.25
C SER A 68 6.96 2.75 7.50
N LYS A 69 7.39 1.50 7.26
CA LYS A 69 8.78 1.07 7.32
C LYS A 69 9.11 0.24 6.09
N MET A 70 10.33 0.35 5.59
CA MET A 70 10.75 -0.32 4.37
C MET A 70 11.72 -1.46 4.66
N THR A 71 11.57 -2.57 3.93
CA THR A 71 12.47 -3.73 3.97
C THR A 71 12.89 -4.13 2.57
N GLU A 72 13.85 -5.06 2.49
CA GLU A 72 14.13 -5.77 1.24
C GLU A 72 12.95 -6.67 0.87
N ALA A 73 12.90 -7.12 -0.39
CA ALA A 73 11.78 -7.89 -0.91
C ALA A 73 12.03 -9.40 -1.01
N TYR A 74 13.27 -9.82 -0.85
CA TYR A 74 13.69 -11.24 -0.86
C TYR A 74 13.27 -11.96 -2.15
N GLN A 75 12.33 -12.92 -2.09
CA GLN A 75 11.93 -13.69 -3.26
C GLN A 75 10.82 -13.04 -4.10
N LEU A 76 10.34 -11.87 -3.70
CA LEU A 76 9.39 -11.12 -4.51
C LEU A 76 10.06 -10.53 -5.74
N PRO A 77 9.32 -10.35 -6.86
CA PRO A 77 9.88 -9.71 -8.05
C PRO A 77 10.11 -8.21 -7.92
N CYS A 78 9.51 -7.56 -6.92
CA CYS A 78 9.80 -6.15 -6.61
C CYS A 78 11.13 -6.01 -5.87
N LYS A 79 11.63 -4.77 -5.73
CA LYS A 79 12.91 -4.51 -5.08
C LYS A 79 12.80 -4.29 -3.58
N LYS A 80 11.72 -3.64 -3.14
CA LYS A 80 11.49 -3.28 -1.72
C LYS A 80 10.05 -3.57 -1.34
N VAL A 81 9.81 -3.73 -0.02
CA VAL A 81 8.46 -3.76 0.54
C VAL A 81 8.32 -2.58 1.50
N ILE A 82 7.31 -1.78 1.31
CA ILE A 82 6.93 -0.72 2.24
C ILE A 82 5.77 -1.25 3.07
N HIS A 83 5.99 -1.42 4.37
CA HIS A 83 4.98 -1.91 5.30
C HIS A 83 4.29 -0.71 5.92
N THR A 84 3.01 -0.50 5.64
CA THR A 84 2.22 0.55 6.27
C THR A 84 1.14 -0.08 7.15
N VAL A 85 0.89 0.54 8.31
CA VAL A 85 -0.05 0.01 9.30
C VAL A 85 -1.32 0.85 9.26
N GLY A 86 -2.35 0.35 8.59
CA GLY A 86 -3.62 1.02 8.47
C GLY A 86 -4.47 0.92 9.73
N PRO A 87 -5.42 1.85 9.90
CA PRO A 87 -6.33 1.81 11.03
C PRO A 87 -7.40 0.74 10.86
N VAL A 88 -7.87 0.18 11.98
CA VAL A 88 -9.11 -0.60 12.03
C VAL A 88 -10.27 0.39 12.08
N TRP A 89 -11.34 0.10 11.35
CA TRP A 89 -12.51 0.97 11.32
C TRP A 89 -13.41 0.74 12.52
N TYR A 90 -13.67 1.79 13.29
CA TYR A 90 -14.54 1.78 14.46
C TYR A 90 -15.68 2.81 14.33
N GLY A 91 -16.12 3.14 13.11
CA GLY A 91 -17.21 4.05 12.85
C GLY A 91 -16.81 5.47 12.46
N GLY A 92 -15.53 5.78 12.40
CA GLY A 92 -15.04 7.06 11.91
C GLY A 92 -14.78 8.12 12.97
N SER A 93 -14.93 7.80 14.25
CA SER A 93 -14.73 8.77 15.35
C SER A 93 -13.38 8.63 16.06
N ASP A 94 -12.50 7.73 15.57
CA ASP A 94 -11.22 7.42 16.22
C ASP A 94 -10.02 7.83 15.35
N ASN A 95 -10.13 8.95 14.61
CA ASN A 95 -9.09 9.45 13.72
C ASN A 95 -8.72 8.54 12.54
N GLU A 96 -9.59 7.61 12.20
CA GLU A 96 -9.29 6.61 11.14
C GLU A 96 -8.97 7.27 9.79
N HIS A 97 -9.69 8.33 9.42
CA HIS A 97 -9.44 9.05 8.17
C HIS A 97 -8.03 9.64 8.13
N LYS A 98 -7.62 10.31 9.21
CA LYS A 98 -6.28 10.90 9.32
C LYS A 98 -5.18 9.84 9.36
N MET A 99 -5.45 8.71 10.01
CA MET A 99 -4.49 7.59 10.06
C MET A 99 -4.30 6.97 8.68
N LEU A 100 -5.39 6.81 7.92
CA LEU A 100 -5.28 6.28 6.55
C LEU A 100 -4.55 7.27 5.63
N GLU A 101 -4.83 8.58 5.74
CA GLU A 101 -4.06 9.61 5.03
C GLU A 101 -2.57 9.47 5.32
N SER A 102 -2.22 9.31 6.59
CA SER A 102 -0.83 9.16 7.02
C SER A 102 -0.17 7.90 6.43
N CYS A 103 -0.91 6.81 6.26
CA CYS A 103 -0.40 5.59 5.62
C CYS A 103 0.07 5.87 4.19
N TYR A 104 -0.77 6.49 3.39
CA TYR A 104 -0.41 6.82 2.01
C TYR A 104 0.69 7.87 1.95
N ASP A 105 0.63 8.87 2.82
CA ASP A 105 1.63 9.93 2.88
C ASP A 105 3.02 9.41 3.28
N THR A 106 3.11 8.62 4.36
CA THR A 106 4.41 8.08 4.80
C THR A 106 4.99 7.07 3.83
N ALA A 107 4.14 6.30 3.15
CA ALA A 107 4.60 5.38 2.10
C ALA A 107 5.17 6.15 0.91
N MET A 108 4.50 7.21 0.46
CA MET A 108 5.00 8.06 -0.63
C MET A 108 6.28 8.78 -0.23
N GLN A 109 6.41 9.23 1.02
CA GLN A 109 7.64 9.84 1.52
C GLN A 109 8.83 8.88 1.42
N LEU A 110 8.63 7.61 1.78
CA LEU A 110 9.69 6.60 1.63
C LEU A 110 10.09 6.40 0.16
N ALA A 111 9.11 6.39 -0.75
CA ALA A 111 9.39 6.28 -2.18
C ALA A 111 10.23 7.47 -2.67
N GLU A 112 9.93 8.67 -2.21
CA GLU A 112 10.67 9.89 -2.56
C GLU A 112 12.07 9.87 -1.97
N GLU A 113 12.21 9.56 -0.68
CA GLU A 113 13.50 9.52 0.02
C GLU A 113 14.48 8.51 -0.59
N HIS A 114 13.97 7.37 -1.04
CA HIS A 114 14.77 6.30 -1.61
C HIS A 114 14.83 6.33 -3.14
N HIS A 115 14.31 7.39 -3.76
CA HIS A 115 14.32 7.59 -5.21
C HIS A 115 13.72 6.42 -5.99
N LEU A 116 12.63 5.84 -5.48
CA LEU A 116 11.94 4.73 -6.11
C LEU A 116 11.17 5.24 -7.33
N LYS A 117 11.29 4.55 -8.46
CA LYS A 117 10.71 4.96 -9.74
C LYS A 117 9.33 4.35 -9.99
N SER A 118 8.91 3.40 -9.18
CA SER A 118 7.59 2.79 -9.24
C SER A 118 7.18 2.29 -7.87
N ILE A 119 5.91 2.46 -7.54
CA ILE A 119 5.32 2.03 -6.28
C ILE A 119 3.92 1.49 -6.54
N ALA A 120 3.62 0.32 -5.98
CA ALA A 120 2.30 -0.31 -6.10
C ALA A 120 1.67 -0.45 -4.73
N PHE A 121 0.52 0.18 -4.54
CA PHE A 121 -0.25 0.12 -3.31
C PHE A 121 -1.24 -1.03 -3.34
N SER A 122 -1.36 -1.74 -2.21
CA SER A 122 -2.54 -2.52 -1.89
C SER A 122 -3.66 -1.59 -1.39
N CYS A 123 -4.87 -2.11 -1.25
CA CYS A 123 -6.01 -1.34 -0.74
C CYS A 123 -5.97 -1.34 0.80
N ILE A 124 -5.35 -0.33 1.38
CA ILE A 124 -5.07 -0.25 2.82
C ILE A 124 -6.37 -0.17 3.63
N SER A 125 -6.48 -0.97 4.68
CA SER A 125 -7.59 -0.99 5.67
C SER A 125 -8.97 -1.43 5.15
N THR A 126 -9.13 -1.77 3.87
CA THR A 126 -10.45 -2.07 3.30
C THR A 126 -10.83 -3.56 3.33
N GLY A 127 -9.93 -4.41 3.79
CA GLY A 127 -10.24 -5.84 4.01
C GLY A 127 -10.85 -6.07 5.39
N VAL A 128 -10.20 -6.91 6.19
CA VAL A 128 -10.66 -7.27 7.55
C VAL A 128 -10.81 -6.05 8.45
N PHE A 129 -10.01 -5.00 8.25
CA PHE A 129 -10.09 -3.78 9.07
C PHE A 129 -11.37 -2.96 8.79
N GLY A 130 -12.07 -3.22 7.70
CA GLY A 130 -13.43 -2.74 7.47
C GLY A 130 -13.60 -1.27 7.12
N PHE A 131 -12.54 -0.55 6.77
CA PHE A 131 -12.65 0.84 6.35
C PHE A 131 -13.58 0.95 5.12
N PRO A 132 -14.53 1.91 5.09
CA PRO A 132 -15.43 2.05 3.93
C PRO A 132 -14.64 2.27 2.64
N LYS A 133 -14.92 1.44 1.64
CA LYS A 133 -14.12 1.38 0.41
C LYS A 133 -14.12 2.70 -0.37
N ALA A 134 -15.28 3.35 -0.48
CA ALA A 134 -15.40 4.62 -1.22
C ALA A 134 -14.57 5.73 -0.58
N GLU A 135 -14.63 5.85 0.75
CA GLU A 135 -13.87 6.84 1.50
C GLU A 135 -12.37 6.55 1.45
N ALA A 136 -11.99 5.28 1.59
CA ALA A 136 -10.59 4.86 1.49
C ALA A 136 -9.99 5.19 0.12
N ALA A 137 -10.74 4.96 -0.95
CA ALA A 137 -10.31 5.25 -2.30
C ALA A 137 -10.11 6.77 -2.52
N GLN A 138 -11.01 7.58 -1.99
CA GLN A 138 -10.89 9.05 -2.07
C GLN A 138 -9.63 9.52 -1.36
N ILE A 139 -9.34 9.01 -0.17
CA ILE A 139 -8.15 9.35 0.60
C ILE A 139 -6.89 8.95 -0.17
N ALA A 140 -6.83 7.71 -0.66
CA ALA A 140 -5.68 7.21 -1.40
C ALA A 140 -5.38 8.10 -2.62
N LYS A 141 -6.37 8.38 -3.44
CA LYS A 141 -6.21 9.18 -4.66
C LYS A 141 -5.77 10.60 -4.32
N ARG A 142 -6.38 11.22 -3.33
CA ARG A 142 -6.06 12.60 -2.94
C ARG A 142 -4.60 12.72 -2.47
N VAL A 143 -4.17 11.85 -1.57
CA VAL A 143 -2.81 11.90 -1.01
C VAL A 143 -1.77 11.59 -2.09
N ILE A 144 -2.00 10.56 -2.90
CA ILE A 144 -1.08 10.20 -3.99
C ILE A 144 -0.98 11.34 -5.00
N CYS A 145 -2.11 11.93 -5.39
CA CYS A 145 -2.12 13.05 -6.34
C CYS A 145 -1.36 14.27 -5.82
N GLU A 146 -1.44 14.56 -4.52
CA GLU A 146 -0.66 15.63 -3.91
C GLU A 146 0.83 15.41 -4.07
N HIS A 147 1.32 14.18 -3.86
CA HIS A 147 2.73 13.85 -4.06
C HIS A 147 3.15 13.96 -5.52
N ILE A 148 2.30 13.55 -6.45
CA ILE A 148 2.57 13.67 -7.89
C ILE A 148 2.67 15.15 -8.28
N ARG A 149 1.74 15.99 -7.84
CA ARG A 149 1.75 17.44 -8.10
C ARG A 149 2.96 18.13 -7.49
N ASN A 150 3.46 17.63 -6.36
CA ASN A 150 4.62 18.17 -5.67
C ASN A 150 5.96 17.61 -6.17
N GLY A 151 5.94 16.86 -7.27
CA GLY A 151 7.16 16.49 -7.98
C GLY A 151 7.52 15.02 -8.04
N TYR A 152 6.72 14.11 -7.45
CA TYR A 152 6.96 12.69 -7.62
C TYR A 152 6.71 12.28 -9.09
N ASP A 153 7.77 11.84 -9.77
CA ASP A 153 7.72 11.54 -11.21
C ASP A 153 7.71 10.04 -11.55
N GLY A 154 7.68 9.18 -10.53
CA GLY A 154 7.62 7.74 -10.73
C GLY A 154 6.23 7.24 -11.10
N GLU A 155 6.14 5.95 -11.44
CA GLU A 155 4.86 5.29 -11.71
C GLU A 155 4.18 4.92 -10.40
N VAL A 156 2.89 5.26 -10.25
CA VAL A 156 2.08 4.86 -9.10
C VAL A 156 0.99 3.91 -9.58
N ILE A 157 0.92 2.75 -8.93
CA ILE A 157 -0.07 1.73 -9.21
C ILE A 157 -0.90 1.50 -7.95
N ILE A 158 -2.22 1.36 -8.10
CA ILE A 158 -3.08 0.81 -7.06
C ILE A 158 -3.51 -0.57 -7.55
N CYS A 159 -3.09 -1.61 -6.84
CA CYS A 159 -3.38 -2.99 -7.18
C CYS A 159 -4.55 -3.50 -6.34
N CYS A 160 -5.66 -3.78 -7.00
CA CYS A 160 -6.89 -4.24 -6.38
C CYS A 160 -7.03 -5.74 -6.55
N PHE A 161 -7.62 -6.41 -5.57
CA PHE A 161 -7.85 -7.85 -5.62
C PHE A 161 -8.96 -8.21 -6.60
N SER A 162 -9.98 -7.36 -6.76
CA SER A 162 -11.13 -7.60 -7.62
C SER A 162 -11.49 -6.38 -8.46
N GLU A 163 -12.28 -6.61 -9.51
CA GLU A 163 -12.82 -5.52 -10.34
C GLU A 163 -13.78 -4.63 -9.52
N ASP A 164 -14.55 -5.22 -8.60
CA ASP A 164 -15.44 -4.48 -7.73
C ASP A 164 -14.67 -3.47 -6.87
N ASP A 165 -13.55 -3.89 -6.29
CA ASP A 165 -12.69 -2.99 -5.53
C ASP A 165 -12.10 -1.89 -6.42
N ALA A 166 -11.68 -2.23 -7.63
CA ALA A 166 -11.10 -1.28 -8.56
C ALA A 166 -12.05 -0.13 -8.94
N GLN A 167 -13.35 -0.39 -8.98
CA GLN A 167 -14.35 0.63 -9.32
C GLN A 167 -14.29 1.84 -8.40
N TYR A 168 -13.93 1.65 -7.14
CA TYR A 168 -13.84 2.75 -6.19
C TYR A 168 -12.67 3.70 -6.48
N TYR A 169 -11.67 3.24 -7.22
CA TYR A 169 -10.45 4.02 -7.52
C TYR A 169 -10.48 4.68 -8.92
N LEU A 170 -11.49 4.40 -9.70
CA LEU A 170 -11.61 4.95 -11.06
C LEU A 170 -12.14 6.39 -11.11
#